data_628017ee47d464216c34862be109fa28
#
_entry.id   628017ee47d464216c34862be109fa28
#
_cell.length_a   1.000
_cell.length_b   1.000
_cell.length_c   1.000
_cell.angle_alpha   90.00
_cell.angle_beta   90.00
_cell.angle_gamma   90.00
#
_symmetry.space_group_name_H-M   'P 1'
#
loop_
_entity.id
_entity.type
_entity.pdbx_description
1 polymer ?
#
loop_
_entity_poly.entity_id
_entity_poly.type
_entity_poly.pdbx_seq_one_letter_code
_entity_poly.pdbx_strand_id
1 'polypeptide(L)'
;DTRFVTPPGFFNRWAEGRRQFRMEYFYREMRRMTGLLMEGDQPAGGVWNYDAQNRKPAEARLFIPRRQGTEPDAITADVLSLVAARFPDHPGRLDGFDLAVTHEGALAEQARFLEQALPNFGDYQDAMLTGEPLLWHAFLSPYLNVGLLDPLDLCRAVEAEWVAGRVPINSAEGFIRQIIGWREYVRGIYWREGPDYVRRNALGATRPLPSFYWTGETDM
;
A
#
# COMPACT_ATOMS: atom_id res chain seq x y z
N ASP A 1 -15.81 -5.01 -8.77
CA ASP A 1 -14.65 -4.13 -8.63
C ASP A 1 -13.43 -5.00 -8.30
N THR A 2 -12.62 -5.27 -9.29
CA THR A 2 -11.41 -6.13 -9.20
C THR A 2 -10.25 -5.47 -8.44
N ARG A 3 -10.38 -4.20 -8.06
CA ARG A 3 -9.34 -3.46 -7.33
C ARG A 3 -9.30 -3.77 -5.84
N PHE A 4 -10.26 -4.55 -5.33
CA PHE A 4 -10.38 -4.96 -3.93
C PHE A 4 -10.76 -6.43 -3.83
N VAL A 5 -10.37 -7.05 -2.71
CA VAL A 5 -10.56 -8.50 -2.47
C VAL A 5 -11.98 -8.82 -2.02
N THR A 6 -12.58 -7.96 -1.20
CA THR A 6 -13.90 -8.23 -0.62
C THR A 6 -15.02 -7.43 -1.28
N PRO A 7 -16.26 -7.97 -1.35
CA PRO A 7 -17.41 -7.16 -1.74
C PRO A 7 -17.76 -6.13 -0.64
N PRO A 8 -18.40 -5.00 -0.98
CA PRO A 8 -18.69 -3.91 -0.03
C PRO A 8 -19.42 -4.36 1.25
N GLY A 9 -20.31 -5.32 1.17
CA GLY A 9 -21.06 -5.84 2.33
C GLY A 9 -20.25 -6.72 3.29
N PHE A 10 -19.05 -7.17 2.92
CA PHE A 10 -18.25 -8.06 3.76
C PHE A 10 -17.87 -7.40 5.09
N PHE A 11 -17.34 -6.19 5.04
CA PHE A 11 -16.98 -5.43 6.23
C PHE A 11 -18.17 -5.17 7.15
N ASN A 12 -19.35 -4.85 6.60
CA ASN A 12 -20.56 -4.61 7.37
C ASN A 12 -20.98 -5.84 8.17
N ARG A 13 -20.96 -7.03 7.55
CA ARG A 13 -21.23 -8.29 8.26
C ARG A 13 -20.24 -8.57 9.37
N TRP A 14 -18.94 -8.38 9.09
CA TRP A 14 -17.90 -8.53 10.11
C TRP A 14 -18.06 -7.54 11.27
N ALA A 15 -18.50 -6.32 10.99
CA ALA A 15 -18.66 -5.23 11.97
C ALA A 15 -19.95 -5.34 12.80
N GLU A 16 -20.90 -6.20 12.42
CA GLU A 16 -22.17 -6.35 13.10
C GLU A 16 -21.97 -6.79 14.56
N GLY A 17 -22.66 -6.10 15.49
CA GLY A 17 -22.57 -6.34 16.94
C GLY A 17 -21.25 -5.90 17.61
N ARG A 18 -20.28 -5.42 16.86
CA ARG A 18 -19.00 -4.98 17.41
C ARG A 18 -19.07 -3.51 17.85
N ARG A 19 -18.61 -3.24 19.08
CA ARG A 19 -18.52 -1.86 19.62
C ARG A 19 -17.26 -1.13 19.13
N GLN A 20 -16.22 -1.84 18.83
CA GLN A 20 -14.94 -1.30 18.37
C GLN A 20 -14.45 -2.08 17.16
N PHE A 21 -13.94 -1.37 16.18
CA PHE A 21 -13.32 -1.94 15.01
C PHE A 21 -11.81 -1.85 15.19
N ARG A 22 -11.13 -3.00 15.13
CA ARG A 22 -9.68 -3.08 15.16
C ARG A 22 -9.23 -3.78 13.89
N MET A 23 -8.35 -3.15 13.14
CA MET A 23 -7.80 -3.68 11.89
C MET A 23 -7.21 -5.08 12.08
N GLU A 24 -6.50 -5.33 13.16
CA GLU A 24 -5.90 -6.62 13.50
C GLU A 24 -6.93 -7.78 13.46
N TYR A 25 -8.12 -7.60 14.01
CA TYR A 25 -9.14 -8.65 14.00
C TYR A 25 -9.81 -8.83 12.64
N PHE A 26 -9.94 -7.74 11.88
CA PHE A 26 -10.41 -7.81 10.51
C PHE A 26 -9.38 -8.52 9.62
N TYR A 27 -8.11 -8.23 9.78
CA TYR A 27 -7.01 -8.86 9.06
C TYR A 27 -6.96 -10.37 9.30
N ARG A 28 -7.15 -10.84 10.54
CA ARG A 28 -7.24 -12.28 10.84
C ARG A 28 -8.38 -12.95 10.07
N GLU A 29 -9.52 -12.28 9.95
CA GLU A 29 -10.64 -12.76 9.16
C GLU A 29 -10.30 -12.81 7.67
N MET A 30 -9.64 -11.78 7.17
CA MET A 30 -9.15 -11.74 5.79
C MET A 30 -8.17 -12.88 5.49
N ARG A 31 -7.23 -13.17 6.40
CA ARG A 31 -6.30 -14.31 6.25
C ARG A 31 -7.04 -15.63 6.17
N ARG A 32 -8.01 -15.88 7.06
CA ARG A 32 -8.83 -17.11 7.01
C ARG A 32 -9.62 -17.22 5.71
N MET A 33 -10.22 -16.14 5.27
CA MET A 33 -11.01 -16.10 4.04
C MET A 33 -10.17 -16.35 2.79
N THR A 34 -8.97 -15.78 2.71
CA THR A 34 -8.10 -15.87 1.53
C THR A 34 -7.18 -17.09 1.55
N GLY A 35 -6.96 -17.69 2.72
CA GLY A 35 -5.97 -18.72 2.95
C GLY A 35 -4.53 -18.22 3.04
N LEU A 36 -4.28 -16.91 2.87
CA LEU A 36 -2.94 -16.34 2.84
C LEU A 36 -2.23 -16.45 4.19
N LEU A 37 -0.99 -16.96 4.16
CA LEU A 37 -0.13 -17.20 5.33
C LEU A 37 -0.83 -18.03 6.41
N MET A 38 -1.61 -19.04 6.00
CA MET A 38 -2.31 -19.95 6.91
C MET A 38 -1.75 -21.37 6.80
N GLU A 39 -1.65 -22.06 7.95
CA GLU A 39 -1.37 -23.48 8.08
C GLU A 39 -2.60 -24.14 8.74
N GLY A 40 -3.52 -24.62 7.92
CA GLY A 40 -4.86 -25.02 8.40
C GLY A 40 -5.59 -23.81 8.99
N ASP A 41 -6.05 -23.94 10.23
CA ASP A 41 -6.76 -22.87 10.94
C ASP A 41 -5.83 -21.92 11.72
N GLN A 42 -4.53 -22.16 11.68
CA GLN A 42 -3.54 -21.36 12.41
C GLN A 42 -2.76 -20.45 11.47
N PRO A 43 -2.26 -19.29 11.96
CA PRO A 43 -1.39 -18.45 11.16
C PRO A 43 -0.04 -19.12 10.94
N ALA A 44 0.49 -19.03 9.74
CA ALA A 44 1.84 -19.49 9.42
C ALA A 44 2.87 -18.85 10.36
N GLY A 45 3.82 -19.67 10.82
CA GLY A 45 4.80 -19.26 11.82
C GLY A 45 4.24 -19.02 13.24
N GLY A 46 2.99 -19.40 13.50
CA GLY A 46 2.38 -19.40 14.83
C GLY A 46 1.88 -18.07 15.37
N VAL A 47 2.09 -16.96 14.65
CA VAL A 47 1.64 -15.61 15.08
C VAL A 47 0.86 -14.88 13.98
N TRP A 48 -0.05 -14.00 14.41
CA TRP A 48 -0.93 -13.29 13.48
C TRP A 48 -0.28 -12.09 12.81
N ASN A 49 0.72 -11.46 13.42
CA ASN A 49 1.50 -10.38 12.81
C ASN A 49 2.92 -10.34 13.35
N TYR A 50 3.82 -9.74 12.60
CA TYR A 50 5.24 -9.61 12.89
C TYR A 50 5.66 -8.14 13.09
N ASP A 51 4.72 -7.24 13.36
CA ASP A 51 4.94 -5.79 13.47
C ASP A 51 6.09 -5.41 14.44
N ALA A 52 6.21 -6.14 15.54
CA ALA A 52 7.29 -5.90 16.51
C ALA A 52 8.70 -6.13 15.92
N GLN A 53 8.83 -6.94 14.86
CA GLN A 53 10.10 -7.22 14.19
C GLN A 53 10.39 -6.21 13.06
N ASN A 54 9.39 -5.42 12.65
CA ASN A 54 9.40 -4.59 11.46
C ASN A 54 9.73 -3.11 11.75
N ARG A 55 10.63 -2.86 12.72
CA ARG A 55 10.95 -1.51 13.22
C ARG A 55 12.44 -1.21 13.29
N LYS A 56 13.23 -1.81 12.39
CA LYS A 56 14.67 -1.53 12.33
C LYS A 56 14.91 -0.12 11.76
N PRO A 57 15.81 0.65 12.35
CA PRO A 57 16.22 1.92 11.76
C PRO A 57 17.01 1.68 10.46
N ALA A 58 16.78 2.52 9.44
CA ALA A 58 17.61 2.50 8.25
C ALA A 58 18.93 3.26 8.49
N GLU A 59 20.04 2.70 8.00
CA GLU A 59 21.36 3.31 8.05
C GLU A 59 21.83 3.71 6.64
N ALA A 60 22.56 4.80 6.53
CA ALA A 60 23.04 5.36 5.25
C ALA A 60 23.98 4.41 4.45
N ARG A 61 24.47 3.35 5.08
CA ARG A 61 25.38 2.35 4.46
C ARG A 61 24.66 1.15 3.87
N LEU A 62 23.35 1.04 4.03
CA LEU A 62 22.59 -0.07 3.50
C LEU A 62 22.44 0.04 1.98
N PHE A 63 22.52 -1.09 1.29
CA PHE A 63 22.18 -1.15 -0.12
C PHE A 63 20.66 -0.95 -0.28
N ILE A 64 20.27 0.16 -0.90
CA ILE A 64 18.88 0.51 -1.16
C ILE A 64 18.62 0.30 -2.65
N PRO A 65 17.64 -0.56 -3.02
CA PRO A 65 17.31 -0.81 -4.42
C PRO A 65 16.76 0.48 -5.06
N ARG A 66 17.21 0.77 -6.28
CA ARG A 66 16.71 1.90 -7.04
C ARG A 66 15.64 1.45 -8.01
N ARG A 67 14.52 2.17 -8.03
CA ARG A 67 13.49 1.97 -9.04
C ARG A 67 14.01 2.49 -10.39
N GLN A 68 13.83 1.67 -11.42
CA GLN A 68 13.97 2.11 -12.80
C GLN A 68 12.58 2.54 -13.27
N GLY A 69 12.40 3.82 -13.59
CA GLY A 69 11.15 4.31 -14.12
C GLY A 69 10.86 3.80 -15.54
N THR A 70 9.63 3.98 -15.99
CA THR A 70 9.19 3.68 -17.35
C THR A 70 9.18 4.97 -18.15
N GLU A 71 9.86 4.99 -19.29
CA GLU A 71 9.81 6.14 -20.19
C GLU A 71 8.39 6.29 -20.80
N PRO A 72 7.81 7.51 -20.80
CA PRO A 72 6.52 7.75 -21.41
C PRO A 72 6.53 7.44 -22.92
N ASP A 73 5.57 6.64 -23.36
CA ASP A 73 5.30 6.45 -24.78
C ASP A 73 4.56 7.69 -25.37
N ALA A 74 4.32 7.67 -26.68
CA ALA A 74 3.69 8.81 -27.38
C ALA A 74 2.30 9.15 -26.81
N ILE A 75 1.50 8.12 -26.44
CA ILE A 75 0.17 8.31 -25.86
C ILE A 75 0.29 8.95 -24.47
N THR A 76 1.20 8.46 -23.66
CA THR A 76 1.46 9.00 -22.32
C THR A 76 1.93 10.46 -22.40
N ALA A 77 2.82 10.78 -23.34
CA ALA A 77 3.30 12.15 -23.56
C ALA A 77 2.16 13.11 -23.96
N ASP A 78 1.25 12.67 -24.84
CA ASP A 78 0.06 13.43 -25.22
C ASP A 78 -0.86 13.66 -24.02
N VAL A 79 -1.09 12.64 -23.18
CA VAL A 79 -1.91 12.76 -21.96
C VAL A 79 -1.26 13.72 -20.96
N LEU A 80 0.05 13.66 -20.75
CA LEU A 80 0.77 14.58 -19.87
C LEU A 80 0.63 16.03 -20.34
N SER A 81 0.74 16.28 -21.65
CA SER A 81 0.53 17.59 -22.27
C SER A 81 -0.91 18.09 -22.07
N LEU A 82 -1.90 17.20 -22.23
CA LEU A 82 -3.31 17.50 -22.00
C LEU A 82 -3.58 17.87 -20.54
N VAL A 83 -3.02 17.11 -19.59
CA VAL A 83 -3.16 17.36 -18.14
C VAL A 83 -2.54 18.70 -17.77
N ALA A 84 -1.33 18.99 -18.26
CA ALA A 84 -0.67 20.28 -18.04
C ALA A 84 -1.51 21.47 -18.53
N ALA A 85 -2.13 21.33 -19.72
CA ALA A 85 -2.97 22.38 -20.30
C ALA A 85 -4.30 22.56 -19.55
N ARG A 86 -4.91 21.47 -19.08
CA ARG A 86 -6.24 21.52 -18.43
C ARG A 86 -6.21 21.84 -16.95
N PHE A 87 -5.11 21.53 -16.28
CA PHE A 87 -4.99 21.63 -14.84
C PHE A 87 -3.70 22.35 -14.39
N PRO A 88 -3.43 23.59 -14.91
CA PRO A 88 -2.17 24.28 -14.67
C PRO A 88 -1.96 24.65 -13.18
N ASP A 89 -3.06 24.84 -12.45
CA ASP A 89 -3.03 25.31 -11.05
C ASP A 89 -3.20 24.17 -10.03
N HIS A 90 -3.22 22.90 -10.48
CA HIS A 90 -3.31 21.77 -9.56
C HIS A 90 -1.96 21.51 -8.89
N PRO A 91 -1.95 21.10 -7.60
CA PRO A 91 -0.71 20.73 -6.93
C PRO A 91 -0.09 19.49 -7.57
N GLY A 92 1.23 19.42 -7.54
CA GLY A 92 2.01 18.33 -8.11
C GLY A 92 2.80 18.74 -9.33
N ARG A 93 3.61 17.81 -9.84
CA ARG A 93 4.50 18.01 -10.98
C ARG A 93 4.35 16.83 -11.94
N LEU A 94 4.39 17.11 -13.23
CA LEU A 94 4.32 16.11 -14.31
C LEU A 94 5.70 15.75 -14.85
N ASP A 95 6.66 16.63 -14.68
CA ASP A 95 8.06 16.39 -15.03
C ASP A 95 8.60 15.22 -14.18
N GLY A 96 9.24 14.28 -14.84
CA GLY A 96 9.71 13.05 -14.18
C GLY A 96 8.62 12.00 -13.96
N PHE A 97 7.44 12.10 -14.62
CA PHE A 97 6.48 11.00 -14.64
C PHE A 97 7.11 9.77 -15.28
N ASP A 98 7.22 8.71 -14.50
CA ASP A 98 7.93 7.48 -14.87
C ASP A 98 7.17 6.21 -14.45
N LEU A 99 5.84 6.32 -14.27
CA LEU A 99 5.01 5.18 -13.93
C LEU A 99 4.68 4.35 -15.18
N ALA A 100 4.65 3.04 -15.02
CA ALA A 100 4.10 2.14 -16.03
C ALA A 100 2.60 2.41 -16.21
N VAL A 101 2.13 2.40 -17.45
CA VAL A 101 0.72 2.65 -17.80
C VAL A 101 0.02 1.43 -18.37
N THR A 102 0.70 0.30 -18.43
CA THR A 102 0.17 -0.97 -18.93
C THR A 102 0.21 -2.05 -17.85
N HIS A 103 -0.62 -3.07 -17.99
CA HIS A 103 -0.60 -4.24 -17.10
C HIS A 103 0.77 -4.95 -17.11
N GLU A 104 1.37 -5.13 -18.29
CA GLU A 104 2.69 -5.74 -18.44
C GLU A 104 3.78 -4.93 -17.71
N GLY A 105 3.78 -3.61 -17.87
CA GLY A 105 4.70 -2.73 -17.15
C GLY A 105 4.48 -2.76 -15.63
N ALA A 106 3.24 -2.84 -15.17
CA ALA A 106 2.92 -2.98 -13.75
C ALA A 106 3.40 -4.32 -13.18
N LEU A 107 3.30 -5.43 -13.97
CA LEU A 107 3.87 -6.73 -13.59
C LEU A 107 5.41 -6.70 -13.51
N ALA A 108 6.08 -5.97 -14.38
CA ALA A 108 7.52 -5.79 -14.31
C ALA A 108 7.94 -5.04 -13.03
N GLU A 109 7.21 -3.99 -12.64
CA GLU A 109 7.44 -3.29 -11.37
C GLU A 109 7.15 -4.20 -10.15
N GLN A 110 6.12 -5.04 -10.22
CA GLN A 110 5.86 -6.06 -9.20
C GLN A 110 7.03 -7.04 -9.08
N ALA A 111 7.51 -7.58 -10.19
CA ALA A 111 8.64 -8.51 -10.19
C ALA A 111 9.90 -7.89 -9.58
N ARG A 112 10.20 -6.65 -9.94
CA ARG A 112 11.31 -5.88 -9.36
C ARG A 112 11.16 -5.73 -7.83
N PHE A 113 9.97 -5.40 -7.35
CA PHE A 113 9.70 -5.29 -5.91
C PHE A 113 9.93 -6.63 -5.20
N LEU A 114 9.38 -7.72 -5.73
CA LEU A 114 9.51 -9.07 -5.15
C LEU A 114 10.96 -9.49 -5.02
N GLU A 115 11.77 -9.22 -6.06
CA GLU A 115 13.18 -9.62 -6.10
C GLU A 115 14.08 -8.72 -5.25
N GLN A 116 13.94 -7.40 -5.35
CA GLN A 116 14.94 -6.46 -4.86
C GLN A 116 14.59 -5.80 -3.53
N ALA A 117 13.33 -5.57 -3.24
CA ALA A 117 12.90 -4.82 -2.08
C ALA A 117 12.19 -5.67 -1.02
N LEU A 118 11.35 -6.61 -1.41
CA LEU A 118 10.55 -7.42 -0.49
C LEU A 118 11.39 -8.18 0.55
N PRO A 119 12.59 -8.73 0.25
CA PRO A 119 13.41 -9.40 1.26
C PRO A 119 13.72 -8.55 2.50
N ASN A 120 13.84 -7.24 2.34
CA ASN A 120 14.12 -6.29 3.42
C ASN A 120 12.91 -5.42 3.81
N PHE A 121 11.79 -5.55 3.11
CA PHE A 121 10.60 -4.73 3.33
C PHE A 121 10.14 -4.76 4.78
N GLY A 122 10.02 -5.96 5.38
CA GLY A 122 9.55 -6.11 6.75
C GLY A 122 10.41 -5.34 7.75
N ASP A 123 11.71 -5.57 7.73
CA ASP A 123 12.64 -4.95 8.66
C ASP A 123 12.57 -3.42 8.66
N TYR A 124 12.36 -2.80 7.48
CA TYR A 124 12.47 -1.36 7.26
C TYR A 124 11.18 -0.69 6.80
N GLN A 125 10.01 -1.35 6.92
CA GLN A 125 8.74 -0.78 6.43
C GLN A 125 8.36 0.56 7.06
N ASP A 126 8.79 0.82 8.29
CA ASP A 126 8.53 2.06 9.03
C ASP A 126 9.76 3.01 9.05
N ALA A 127 10.84 2.62 8.38
CA ALA A 127 12.07 3.40 8.38
C ALA A 127 11.97 4.61 7.45
N MET A 128 12.64 5.68 7.84
CA MET A 128 12.86 6.88 7.03
C MET A 128 14.33 7.24 7.04
N LEU A 129 14.84 7.67 5.90
CA LEU A 129 16.21 8.13 5.77
C LEU A 129 16.24 9.38 4.89
N THR A 130 16.88 10.43 5.35
CA THR A 130 16.99 11.70 4.62
C THR A 130 17.65 11.49 3.26
N GLY A 131 17.00 11.97 2.21
CA GLY A 131 17.44 11.85 0.83
C GLY A 131 17.07 10.55 0.13
N GLU A 132 16.46 9.57 0.81
CA GLU A 132 16.04 8.30 0.25
C GLU A 132 14.51 8.18 0.21
N PRO A 133 13.86 8.50 -0.91
CA PRO A 133 12.40 8.62 -0.96
C PRO A 133 11.66 7.27 -0.94
N LEU A 134 12.31 6.17 -1.32
CA LEU A 134 11.64 4.88 -1.47
C LEU A 134 12.13 3.80 -0.51
N LEU A 135 13.41 3.77 -0.16
CA LEU A 135 13.99 2.67 0.61
C LEU A 135 13.61 1.29 -0.01
N TRP A 136 13.00 0.40 0.77
CA TRP A 136 12.50 -0.90 0.31
C TRP A 136 10.98 -0.91 0.09
N HIS A 137 10.33 0.27 -0.02
CA HIS A 137 8.89 0.34 -0.26
C HIS A 137 8.52 -0.14 -1.67
N ALA A 138 7.30 -0.68 -1.78
CA ALA A 138 6.85 -1.34 -2.99
C ALA A 138 6.61 -0.40 -4.17
N PHE A 139 6.10 0.78 -3.91
CA PHE A 139 5.64 1.74 -4.94
C PHE A 139 4.59 1.16 -5.92
N LEU A 140 3.80 0.18 -5.46
CA LEU A 140 2.80 -0.53 -6.27
C LEU A 140 1.38 0.02 -6.10
N SER A 141 1.16 0.95 -5.16
CA SER A 141 -0.18 1.51 -4.89
C SER A 141 -0.84 2.20 -6.11
N PRO A 142 -0.12 2.93 -6.99
CA PRO A 142 -0.72 3.48 -8.20
C PRO A 142 -1.35 2.39 -9.08
N TYR A 143 -0.66 1.29 -9.29
CA TYR A 143 -1.12 0.18 -10.15
C TYR A 143 -2.31 -0.57 -9.56
N LEU A 144 -2.34 -0.77 -8.24
CA LEU A 144 -3.49 -1.34 -7.54
C LEU A 144 -4.71 -0.41 -7.61
N ASN A 145 -4.51 0.90 -7.47
CA ASN A 145 -5.61 1.87 -7.41
C ASN A 145 -6.28 2.09 -8.78
N VAL A 146 -5.52 2.01 -9.87
CA VAL A 146 -6.08 2.09 -11.22
C VAL A 146 -6.50 0.72 -11.79
N GLY A 147 -6.20 -0.38 -11.08
CA GLY A 147 -6.59 -1.75 -11.48
C GLY A 147 -5.66 -2.40 -12.49
N LEU A 148 -4.42 -1.94 -12.62
CA LEU A 148 -3.38 -2.60 -13.41
C LEU A 148 -2.78 -3.83 -12.72
N LEU A 149 -2.91 -3.93 -11.39
CA LEU A 149 -2.57 -5.13 -10.61
C LEU A 149 -3.78 -5.60 -9.81
N ASP A 150 -3.97 -6.91 -9.73
CA ASP A 150 -4.95 -7.51 -8.82
C ASP A 150 -4.34 -7.64 -7.42
N PRO A 151 -5.02 -7.17 -6.35
CA PRO A 151 -4.48 -7.21 -5.00
C PRO A 151 -4.30 -8.62 -4.43
N LEU A 152 -5.16 -9.56 -4.80
CA LEU A 152 -5.07 -10.94 -4.30
C LEU A 152 -3.94 -11.70 -4.99
N ASP A 153 -3.79 -11.52 -6.29
CA ASP A 153 -2.70 -12.15 -7.06
C ASP A 153 -1.33 -11.59 -6.63
N LEU A 154 -1.24 -10.29 -6.34
CA LEU A 154 -0.05 -9.69 -5.75
C LEU A 154 0.28 -10.33 -4.39
N CYS A 155 -0.71 -10.49 -3.50
CA CYS A 155 -0.49 -11.14 -2.20
C CYS A 155 -0.06 -12.62 -2.34
N ARG A 156 -0.62 -13.35 -3.30
CA ARG A 156 -0.20 -14.73 -3.61
C ARG A 156 1.23 -14.80 -4.13
N ALA A 157 1.64 -13.84 -4.96
CA ALA A 157 3.01 -13.76 -5.43
C ALA A 157 3.99 -13.52 -4.27
N VAL A 158 3.64 -12.62 -3.33
CA VAL A 158 4.44 -12.39 -2.11
C VAL A 158 4.52 -13.63 -1.22
N GLU A 159 3.41 -14.34 -1.03
CA GLU A 159 3.38 -15.59 -0.29
C GLU A 159 4.26 -16.67 -0.94
N ALA A 160 4.23 -16.76 -2.27
CA ALA A 160 5.07 -17.70 -3.03
C ALA A 160 6.56 -17.44 -2.83
N GLU A 161 6.99 -16.17 -2.71
CA GLU A 161 8.37 -15.83 -2.38
C GLU A 161 8.79 -16.32 -1.00
N TRP A 162 7.89 -16.19 -0.01
CA TRP A 162 8.12 -16.73 1.34
C TRP A 162 8.18 -18.26 1.34
N VAL A 163 7.20 -18.93 0.73
CA VAL A 163 7.17 -20.40 0.65
C VAL A 163 8.42 -20.96 -0.03
N ALA A 164 8.94 -20.27 -1.04
CA ALA A 164 10.17 -20.61 -1.71
C ALA A 164 11.45 -20.30 -0.91
N GLY A 165 11.34 -19.72 0.29
CA GLY A 165 12.46 -19.37 1.16
C GLY A 165 13.30 -18.18 0.70
N ARG A 166 12.82 -17.39 -0.27
CA ARG A 166 13.52 -16.20 -0.77
C ARG A 166 13.25 -14.95 0.07
N VAL A 167 12.16 -14.94 0.81
CA VAL A 167 11.71 -13.80 1.61
C VAL A 167 11.38 -14.27 3.03
N PRO A 168 11.79 -13.55 4.08
CA PRO A 168 11.43 -13.89 5.45
C PRO A 168 9.94 -13.60 5.72
N ILE A 169 9.36 -14.34 6.65
CA ILE A 169 7.91 -14.26 6.95
C ILE A 169 7.48 -12.86 7.41
N ASN A 170 8.31 -12.15 8.16
CA ASN A 170 7.99 -10.79 8.61
C ASN A 170 7.84 -9.80 7.45
N SER A 171 8.59 -9.97 6.36
CA SER A 171 8.44 -9.17 5.15
C SER A 171 7.17 -9.54 4.38
N ALA A 172 6.93 -10.83 4.17
CA ALA A 172 5.73 -11.30 3.47
C ALA A 172 4.45 -10.90 4.23
N GLU A 173 4.39 -11.16 5.54
CA GLU A 173 3.26 -10.81 6.39
C GLU A 173 3.08 -9.28 6.47
N GLY A 174 4.16 -8.54 6.67
CA GLY A 174 4.12 -7.09 6.74
C GLY A 174 3.52 -6.48 5.49
N PHE A 175 3.89 -6.95 4.30
CA PHE A 175 3.34 -6.48 3.04
C PHE A 175 1.88 -6.92 2.83
N ILE A 176 1.58 -8.21 3.01
CA ILE A 176 0.21 -8.74 2.85
C ILE A 176 -0.76 -8.03 3.78
N ARG A 177 -0.34 -7.69 5.00
CA ARG A 177 -1.14 -6.94 5.97
C ARG A 177 -1.49 -5.52 5.48
N GLN A 178 -0.63 -4.86 4.71
CA GLN A 178 -0.98 -3.57 4.11
C GLN A 178 -2.11 -3.72 3.07
N ILE A 179 -2.13 -4.82 2.31
CA ILE A 179 -3.10 -5.03 1.22
C ILE A 179 -4.43 -5.56 1.76
N ILE A 180 -4.46 -6.76 2.32
CA ILE A 180 -5.71 -7.38 2.78
C ILE A 180 -6.13 -6.95 4.20
N GLY A 181 -5.23 -6.35 4.96
CA GLY A 181 -5.52 -5.74 6.25
C GLY A 181 -5.95 -4.28 6.07
N TRP A 182 -4.99 -3.37 6.01
CA TRP A 182 -5.28 -1.93 6.05
C TRP A 182 -6.10 -1.42 4.87
N ARG A 183 -5.73 -1.76 3.64
CA ARG A 183 -6.42 -1.26 2.44
C ARG A 183 -7.89 -1.69 2.42
N GLU A 184 -8.18 -2.96 2.69
CA GLU A 184 -9.54 -3.49 2.77
C GLU A 184 -10.32 -2.93 3.99
N TYR A 185 -9.64 -2.79 5.14
CA TYR A 185 -10.24 -2.23 6.35
C TYR A 185 -10.67 -0.76 6.17
N VAL A 186 -9.78 0.09 5.64
CA VAL A 186 -10.07 1.50 5.40
C VAL A 186 -11.21 1.66 4.40
N ARG A 187 -11.22 0.86 3.33
CA ARG A 187 -12.35 0.81 2.39
C ARG A 187 -13.66 0.41 3.09
N GLY A 188 -13.59 -0.58 3.98
CA GLY A 188 -14.74 -1.03 4.76
C GLY A 188 -15.33 0.10 5.63
N ILE A 189 -14.48 0.84 6.32
CA ILE A 189 -14.88 2.04 7.08
C ILE A 189 -15.52 3.08 6.15
N TYR A 190 -14.88 3.38 5.01
CA TYR A 190 -15.38 4.36 4.04
C TYR A 190 -16.83 4.03 3.59
N TRP A 191 -17.10 2.80 3.20
CA TRP A 191 -18.43 2.39 2.76
C TRP A 191 -19.46 2.29 3.88
N ARG A 192 -19.02 1.88 5.08
CA ARG A 192 -19.89 1.76 6.24
C ARG A 192 -20.35 3.10 6.77
N GLU A 193 -19.41 4.03 6.94
CA GLU A 193 -19.65 5.32 7.59
C GLU A 193 -20.23 6.36 6.61
N GLY A 194 -20.01 6.17 5.31
CA GLY A 194 -20.54 7.02 4.25
C GLY A 194 -20.01 8.44 4.25
N PRO A 195 -20.62 9.35 3.46
CA PRO A 195 -20.11 10.71 3.27
C PRO A 195 -20.18 11.58 4.54
N ASP A 196 -21.05 11.24 5.48
CA ASP A 196 -21.17 11.98 6.73
C ASP A 196 -20.00 11.73 7.71
N TYR A 197 -19.14 10.75 7.44
CA TYR A 197 -17.95 10.49 8.26
C TYR A 197 -16.99 11.69 8.31
N VAL A 198 -16.92 12.48 7.24
CA VAL A 198 -16.11 13.71 7.19
C VAL A 198 -16.51 14.74 8.26
N ARG A 199 -17.75 14.68 8.73
CA ARG A 199 -18.28 15.59 9.76
C ARG A 199 -18.00 15.12 11.19
N ARG A 200 -17.51 13.89 11.37
CA ARG A 200 -17.17 13.34 12.68
C ARG A 200 -15.81 13.90 13.12
N ASN A 201 -15.88 14.89 14.01
CA ASN A 201 -14.73 15.60 14.55
C ASN A 201 -14.73 15.47 16.07
N ALA A 202 -14.15 14.38 16.57
CA ALA A 202 -14.16 14.07 18.00
C ALA A 202 -13.44 15.12 18.87
N LEU A 203 -12.49 15.87 18.28
CA LEU A 203 -11.75 16.92 18.97
C LEU A 203 -12.39 18.30 18.82
N GLY A 204 -13.44 18.44 17.98
CA GLY A 204 -14.04 19.73 17.66
C GLY A 204 -13.06 20.70 16.98
N ALA A 205 -12.03 20.19 16.30
CA ALA A 205 -11.00 20.99 15.65
C ALA A 205 -11.60 21.78 14.49
N THR A 206 -11.46 23.10 14.51
CA THR A 206 -12.01 24.01 13.48
C THR A 206 -10.95 24.87 12.81
N ARG A 207 -9.69 24.80 13.28
CA ARG A 207 -8.58 25.54 12.67
C ARG A 207 -8.30 24.99 11.28
N PRO A 208 -8.19 25.84 10.24
CA PRO A 208 -7.77 25.39 8.92
C PRO A 208 -6.36 24.83 8.95
N LEU A 209 -6.05 23.91 8.03
CA LEU A 209 -4.69 23.42 7.84
C LEU A 209 -3.78 24.59 7.44
N PRO A 210 -2.57 24.67 8.00
CA PRO A 210 -1.56 25.61 7.52
C PRO A 210 -1.23 25.40 6.04
N SER A 211 -0.91 26.50 5.35
CA SER A 211 -0.66 26.48 3.89
C SER A 211 0.47 25.54 3.47
N PHE A 212 1.47 25.36 4.32
CA PHE A 212 2.64 24.53 4.01
C PHE A 212 2.30 23.06 3.73
N TYR A 213 1.17 22.55 4.23
CA TYR A 213 0.70 21.19 3.85
C TYR A 213 0.36 21.08 2.37
N TRP A 214 0.08 22.18 1.71
CA TRP A 214 -0.24 22.26 0.29
C TRP A 214 0.94 22.74 -0.55
N THR A 215 1.71 23.70 -0.03
CA THR A 215 2.80 24.36 -0.77
C THR A 215 4.16 23.71 -0.56
N GLY A 216 4.35 23.02 0.57
CA GLY A 216 5.67 22.54 0.99
C GLY A 216 6.60 23.64 1.50
N GLU A 217 6.15 24.89 1.55
CA GLU A 217 6.95 26.04 2.02
C GLU A 217 6.98 26.06 3.55
N THR A 218 8.06 25.52 4.11
CA THR A 218 8.27 25.44 5.56
C THR A 218 9.74 25.28 5.87
N ASP A 219 10.12 25.78 7.05
CA ASP A 219 11.48 25.62 7.61
C ASP A 219 11.60 24.40 8.55
N MET A 220 10.56 23.55 8.62
CA MET A 220 10.55 22.32 9.42
C MET A 220 11.25 21.17 8.73
#